data_3746cddd64ceaa15bf97b8c677f0a701
#
_entry.id   3746cddd64ceaa15bf97b8c677f0a701
#
_cell.length_a   1.000
_cell.length_b   1.000
_cell.length_c   1.000
_cell.angle_alpha   90.00
_cell.angle_beta   90.00
_cell.angle_gamma   90.00
#
_symmetry.space_group_name_H-M   'P 1'
#
loop_
_entity.id
_entity.type
_entity.pdbx_description
1 polymer ?
#
loop_
_entity_poly.entity_id
_entity_poly.type
_entity_poly.pdbx_seq_one_letter_code
_entity_poly.pdbx_strand_id
1 'polypeptide(L)'
;MPYKQIHACSKGCILFRKEYAEEKYCVKCESSRFLEVDSGDGQKRQLAIPVKILRYLPFIPRIQRLYMTEESTKQMTWHKNGHRYNPEKLVHPSDGEAWTRFDEIHREKALEVENYNGN
;
A
#
# COMPACT_ATOMS: atom_id res chain seq x y z
N MET A 1 -2.16 5.88 14.10
CA MET A 1 -2.56 5.06 12.92
C MET A 1 -1.79 3.76 12.93
N PRO A 2 -2.45 2.62 12.83
CA PRO A 2 -1.73 1.34 12.79
C PRO A 2 -0.89 1.24 11.51
N TYR A 3 0.35 0.86 11.67
CA TYR A 3 1.27 0.54 10.58
C TYR A 3 1.97 -0.78 10.87
N LYS A 4 2.43 -1.45 9.84
CA LYS A 4 3.23 -2.67 9.99
C LYS A 4 4.70 -2.33 9.75
N GLN A 5 5.57 -2.84 10.61
CA GLN A 5 7.01 -2.77 10.41
C GLN A 5 7.45 -4.02 9.66
N ILE A 6 8.17 -3.82 8.56
CA ILE A 6 8.77 -4.89 7.78
C ILE A 6 10.26 -4.63 7.73
N HIS A 7 11.07 -5.59 8.19
CA HIS A 7 12.51 -5.45 8.09
C HIS A 7 12.95 -5.46 6.63
N ALA A 8 13.90 -4.61 6.28
CA ALA A 8 14.43 -4.48 4.94
C ALA A 8 15.95 -4.67 4.93
N CYS A 9 16.48 -5.16 3.82
CA CYS A 9 17.91 -5.20 3.60
C CYS A 9 18.50 -3.77 3.62
N SER A 10 19.67 -3.59 4.24
CA SER A 10 20.37 -2.30 4.31
C SER A 10 20.58 -1.67 2.92
N LYS A 11 20.89 -2.49 1.91
CA LYS A 11 21.05 -2.09 0.51
C LYS A 11 19.74 -2.05 -0.29
N GLY A 12 18.60 -2.40 0.32
CA GLY A 12 17.29 -2.37 -0.33
C GLY A 12 17.01 -3.53 -1.29
N CYS A 13 17.76 -4.62 -1.24
CA CYS A 13 17.60 -5.75 -2.17
C CYS A 13 16.30 -6.53 -1.96
N ILE A 14 15.93 -6.78 -0.69
CA ILE A 14 14.74 -7.56 -0.31
C ILE A 14 14.05 -6.97 0.92
N LEU A 15 12.78 -7.35 1.10
CA LEU A 15 12.06 -7.22 2.35
C LEU A 15 12.01 -8.60 3.03
N PHE A 16 12.29 -8.65 4.33
CA PHE A 16 12.24 -9.86 5.13
C PHE A 16 10.78 -10.20 5.48
N ARG A 17 10.05 -10.75 4.50
CA ARG A 17 8.65 -11.17 4.60
C ARG A 17 8.36 -12.35 3.68
N LYS A 18 7.23 -13.04 3.90
CA LYS A 18 6.84 -14.25 3.17
C LYS A 18 7.97 -15.29 3.22
N GLU A 19 8.49 -15.72 2.07
CA GLU A 19 9.59 -16.68 1.93
C GLU A 19 10.87 -16.26 2.65
N TYR A 20 11.10 -14.96 2.83
CA TYR A 20 12.30 -14.43 3.52
C TYR A 20 12.05 -14.03 4.97
N ALA A 21 10.91 -14.40 5.55
CA ALA A 21 10.52 -13.97 6.91
C ALA A 21 11.49 -14.43 7.99
N GLU A 22 12.05 -15.63 7.86
CA GLU A 22 12.95 -16.24 8.83
C GLU A 22 14.44 -15.99 8.55
N GLU A 23 14.75 -15.38 7.39
CA GLU A 23 16.13 -15.12 7.01
C GLU A 23 16.80 -14.08 7.90
N LYS A 24 18.05 -14.35 8.30
CA LYS A 24 18.88 -13.42 9.09
C LYS A 24 19.81 -12.58 8.23
N TYR A 25 20.05 -13.01 7.01
CA TYR A 25 20.91 -12.36 6.04
C TYR A 25 20.18 -12.19 4.71
N CYS A 26 20.54 -11.16 3.97
CA CYS A 26 19.98 -10.93 2.65
C CYS A 26 20.47 -11.99 1.65
N VAL A 27 19.56 -12.71 1.02
CA VAL A 27 19.89 -13.75 0.02
C VAL A 27 20.57 -13.22 -1.24
N LYS A 28 20.53 -11.89 -1.48
CA LYS A 28 21.14 -11.27 -2.66
C LYS A 28 22.50 -10.63 -2.40
N CYS A 29 22.71 -10.05 -1.24
CA CYS A 29 23.93 -9.30 -0.94
C CYS A 29 24.59 -9.69 0.39
N GLU A 30 24.07 -10.73 1.05
CA GLU A 30 24.58 -11.30 2.30
C GLU A 30 24.69 -10.32 3.48
N SER A 31 24.12 -9.10 3.34
CA SER A 31 24.09 -8.13 4.44
C SER A 31 23.20 -8.62 5.57
N SER A 32 23.64 -8.40 6.81
CA SER A 32 22.88 -8.77 8.02
C SER A 32 21.54 -8.01 8.09
N ARG A 33 20.50 -8.72 8.50
CA ARG A 33 19.17 -8.17 8.83
C ARG A 33 19.19 -7.32 10.09
N PHE A 34 20.03 -7.71 11.05
CA PHE A 34 20.13 -7.11 12.37
C PHE A 34 21.47 -6.42 12.57
N LEU A 35 21.49 -5.44 13.46
CA LEU A 35 22.73 -4.76 13.85
C LEU A 35 23.70 -5.77 14.48
N GLU A 36 24.94 -5.71 14.06
CA GLU A 36 26.04 -6.48 14.58
C GLU A 36 26.97 -5.56 15.38
N VAL A 37 27.33 -5.97 16.59
CA VAL A 37 28.28 -5.28 17.46
C VAL A 37 29.44 -6.19 17.76
N ASP A 38 30.65 -5.63 17.85
CA ASP A 38 31.84 -6.38 18.26
C ASP A 38 31.81 -6.63 19.77
N SER A 39 31.92 -7.88 20.16
CA SER A 39 31.84 -8.31 21.57
C SER A 39 33.17 -8.20 22.33
N GLY A 40 34.20 -7.61 21.74
CA GLY A 40 35.53 -7.48 22.33
C GLY A 40 36.41 -8.76 22.25
N ASP A 41 35.81 -9.91 21.94
CA ASP A 41 36.50 -11.20 21.76
C ASP A 41 36.74 -11.56 20.28
N GLY A 42 36.62 -10.59 19.39
CA GLY A 42 36.70 -10.78 17.93
C GLY A 42 35.49 -11.47 17.31
N GLN A 43 34.44 -11.76 18.11
CA GLN A 43 33.18 -12.29 17.62
C GLN A 43 32.15 -11.18 17.50
N LYS A 44 31.41 -11.20 16.39
CA LYS A 44 30.25 -10.28 16.15
C LYS A 44 29.01 -10.88 16.81
N ARG A 45 28.36 -10.09 17.64
CA ARG A 45 27.05 -10.39 18.21
C ARG A 45 25.95 -9.67 17.49
N GLN A 46 24.94 -10.40 17.01
CA GLN A 46 23.73 -9.80 16.47
C GLN A 46 22.81 -9.31 17.59
N LEU A 47 22.37 -8.06 17.48
CA LEU A 47 21.33 -7.49 18.31
C LEU A 47 19.95 -7.79 17.70
N ALA A 48 18.90 -7.77 18.53
CA ALA A 48 17.51 -7.91 18.05
C ALA A 48 16.97 -6.64 17.38
N ILE A 49 17.85 -5.74 16.94
CA ILE A 49 17.51 -4.44 16.32
C ILE A 49 17.72 -4.56 14.82
N PRO A 50 16.67 -4.39 13.99
CA PRO A 50 16.81 -4.44 12.55
C PRO A 50 17.62 -3.24 12.02
N VAL A 51 18.47 -3.48 11.03
CA VAL A 51 19.28 -2.43 10.39
C VAL A 51 18.42 -1.41 9.65
N LYS A 52 17.36 -1.89 9.02
CA LYS A 52 16.44 -1.04 8.24
C LYS A 52 15.00 -1.53 8.35
N ILE A 53 14.07 -0.60 8.51
CA ILE A 53 12.64 -0.88 8.65
C ILE A 53 11.88 -0.10 7.58
N LEU A 54 11.02 -0.82 6.85
CA LEU A 54 9.94 -0.24 6.04
C LEU A 54 8.68 -0.14 6.91
N ARG A 55 8.12 1.05 7.03
CA ARG A 55 6.81 1.26 7.67
C ARG A 55 5.72 1.15 6.61
N TYR A 56 5.04 0.02 6.59
CA TYR A 56 3.92 -0.21 5.68
C TYR A 56 2.62 0.32 6.30
N LEU A 57 2.01 1.24 5.59
CA LEU A 57 0.74 1.87 5.97
C LEU A 57 -0.36 1.27 5.08
N PRO A 58 -1.29 0.47 5.63
CA PRO A 58 -2.38 -0.10 4.84
C PRO A 58 -3.19 1.00 4.14
N PHE A 59 -3.36 0.87 2.84
CA PHE A 59 -4.02 1.89 2.01
C PHE A 59 -5.55 1.85 2.15
N ILE A 60 -6.14 0.66 2.18
CA ILE A 60 -7.60 0.47 2.21
C ILE A 60 -8.28 1.21 3.38
N PRO A 61 -7.85 1.08 4.65
CA PRO A 61 -8.48 1.81 5.75
C PRO A 61 -8.39 3.32 5.62
N ARG A 62 -7.40 3.83 4.88
CA ARG A 62 -7.25 5.27 4.62
C ARG A 62 -8.25 5.77 3.60
N ILE A 63 -8.42 5.02 2.51
CA ILE A 63 -9.45 5.32 1.52
C ILE A 63 -10.83 5.25 2.15
N GLN A 64 -11.12 4.22 2.93
CA GLN A 64 -12.42 4.09 3.63
C GLN A 64 -12.74 5.31 4.50
N ARG A 65 -11.75 5.91 5.18
CA ARG A 65 -11.95 7.13 5.98
C ARG A 65 -12.41 8.33 5.15
N LEU A 66 -11.98 8.43 3.89
CA LEU A 66 -12.43 9.52 3.00
C LEU A 66 -13.92 9.44 2.66
N TYR A 67 -14.53 8.26 2.83
CA TYR A 67 -15.97 8.04 2.61
C TYR A 67 -16.80 8.09 3.90
N MET A 68 -16.20 8.42 5.04
CA MET A 68 -16.93 8.45 6.33
C MET A 68 -17.78 9.71 6.53
N THR A 69 -17.52 10.78 5.78
CA THR A 69 -18.31 12.01 5.84
C THR A 69 -18.99 12.27 4.51
N GLU A 70 -20.19 12.85 4.54
CA GLU A 70 -20.95 13.17 3.33
C GLU A 70 -20.20 14.14 2.42
N GLU A 71 -19.55 15.13 3.01
CA GLU A 71 -18.78 16.13 2.28
C GLU A 71 -17.58 15.52 1.53
N SER A 72 -16.78 14.69 2.21
CA SER A 72 -15.65 14.00 1.57
C SER A 72 -16.14 13.02 0.50
N THR A 73 -17.24 12.31 0.74
CA THR A 73 -17.84 11.38 -0.22
C THR A 73 -18.26 12.10 -1.49
N LYS A 74 -18.89 13.27 -1.38
CA LYS A 74 -19.25 14.10 -2.55
C LYS A 74 -18.02 14.50 -3.37
N GLN A 75 -16.92 14.88 -2.69
CA GLN A 75 -15.67 15.23 -3.37
C GLN A 75 -15.01 14.01 -4.02
N MET A 76 -15.02 12.85 -3.36
CA MET A 76 -14.45 11.62 -3.90
C MET A 76 -15.24 11.04 -5.08
N THR A 77 -16.54 11.30 -5.15
CA THR A 77 -17.43 10.84 -6.23
C THR A 77 -17.72 11.92 -7.29
N TRP A 78 -17.07 13.08 -7.17
CA TRP A 78 -17.27 14.22 -8.06
C TRP A 78 -17.14 13.87 -9.54
N HIS A 79 -16.18 13.05 -9.92
CA HIS A 79 -15.95 12.63 -11.31
C HIS A 79 -17.16 11.92 -11.93
N LYS A 80 -17.96 11.22 -11.10
CA LYS A 80 -19.17 10.53 -11.57
C LYS A 80 -20.40 11.44 -11.58
N ASN A 81 -20.54 12.30 -10.57
CA ASN A 81 -21.79 13.03 -10.32
C ASN A 81 -21.73 14.51 -10.71
N GLY A 82 -20.54 15.12 -10.69
CA GLY A 82 -20.36 16.56 -10.89
C GLY A 82 -19.50 16.95 -12.09
N HIS A 83 -18.72 16.01 -12.62
CA HIS A 83 -17.84 16.29 -13.75
C HIS A 83 -18.62 16.36 -15.07
N ARG A 84 -18.37 17.42 -15.83
CA ARG A 84 -18.92 17.54 -17.18
C ARG A 84 -17.93 16.99 -18.19
N TYR A 85 -18.26 15.88 -18.77
CA TYR A 85 -17.49 15.29 -19.86
C TYR A 85 -17.51 16.19 -21.10
N ASN A 86 -16.33 16.45 -21.66
CA ASN A 86 -16.16 17.13 -22.93
C ASN A 86 -15.44 16.19 -23.91
N PRO A 87 -16.09 15.76 -25.00
CA PRO A 87 -15.48 14.82 -25.94
C PRO A 87 -14.26 15.37 -26.69
N GLU A 88 -14.11 16.70 -26.72
CA GLU A 88 -12.98 17.34 -27.40
C GLU A 88 -11.74 17.53 -26.51
N LYS A 89 -11.89 17.37 -25.19
CA LYS A 89 -10.81 17.64 -24.24
C LYS A 89 -10.81 16.63 -23.10
N LEU A 90 -9.70 15.96 -22.89
CA LEU A 90 -9.44 15.17 -21.69
C LEU A 90 -8.97 16.13 -20.58
N VAL A 91 -9.83 16.43 -19.63
CA VAL A 91 -9.56 17.36 -18.52
C VAL A 91 -9.22 16.61 -17.25
N HIS A 92 -9.78 15.40 -17.07
CA HIS A 92 -9.60 14.58 -15.90
C HIS A 92 -9.29 13.13 -16.32
N PRO A 93 -8.53 12.34 -15.53
CA PRO A 93 -8.29 10.93 -15.83
C PRO A 93 -9.54 10.09 -16.08
N SER A 94 -10.69 10.46 -15.47
CA SER A 94 -11.98 9.79 -15.69
C SER A 94 -12.56 9.98 -17.09
N ASP A 95 -12.05 10.94 -17.87
CA ASP A 95 -12.45 11.15 -19.27
C ASP A 95 -11.78 10.15 -20.22
N GLY A 96 -10.78 9.43 -19.73
CA GLY A 96 -10.03 8.47 -20.51
C GLY A 96 -10.77 7.14 -20.69
N GLU A 97 -10.60 6.53 -21.85
CA GLU A 97 -11.18 5.23 -22.20
C GLU A 97 -10.85 4.12 -21.19
N ALA A 98 -9.63 4.14 -20.64
CA ALA A 98 -9.21 3.17 -19.63
C ALA A 98 -10.06 3.23 -18.34
N TRP A 99 -10.48 4.41 -17.92
CA TRP A 99 -11.36 4.59 -16.78
C TRP A 99 -12.76 4.09 -17.05
N THR A 100 -13.32 4.47 -18.22
CA THR A 100 -14.65 4.01 -18.65
C THR A 100 -14.70 2.48 -18.72
N ARG A 101 -13.67 1.88 -19.31
CA ARG A 101 -13.56 0.41 -19.41
C ARG A 101 -13.44 -0.26 -18.05
N PHE A 102 -12.70 0.34 -17.13
CA PHE A 102 -12.59 -0.15 -15.76
C PHE A 102 -13.95 -0.15 -15.05
N ASP A 103 -14.69 0.96 -15.16
CA ASP A 103 -16.03 1.09 -14.56
C ASP A 103 -17.03 0.09 -15.17
N GLU A 104 -16.98 -0.15 -16.46
CA GLU A 104 -17.81 -1.16 -17.12
C GLU A 104 -17.54 -2.58 -16.60
N ILE A 105 -16.27 -2.98 -16.49
CA ILE A 105 -15.85 -4.29 -16.02
C ILE A 105 -16.26 -4.52 -14.55
N HIS A 106 -16.21 -3.47 -13.73
CA HIS A 106 -16.42 -3.56 -12.27
C HIS A 106 -17.81 -3.09 -11.81
N ARG A 107 -18.69 -2.71 -12.73
CA ARG A 107 -20.05 -2.21 -12.42
C ARG A 107 -20.86 -3.21 -11.59
N GLU A 108 -20.80 -4.48 -11.91
CA GLU A 108 -21.53 -5.52 -11.19
C GLU A 108 -21.09 -5.63 -9.73
N LYS A 109 -19.79 -5.53 -9.46
CA LYS A 109 -19.24 -5.57 -8.09
C LYS A 109 -19.66 -4.35 -7.26
N ALA A 110 -19.80 -3.20 -7.87
CA ALA A 110 -20.27 -2.00 -7.18
C ALA A 110 -21.75 -2.13 -6.77
N LEU A 111 -22.60 -2.75 -7.61
CA LEU A 111 -24.00 -3.03 -7.32
C LEU A 111 -24.19 -4.09 -6.24
N GLU A 112 -23.31 -5.09 -6.14
CA GLU A 112 -23.34 -6.08 -5.05
C GLU A 112 -23.07 -5.43 -3.69
N VAL A 113 -22.19 -4.44 -3.61
CA VAL A 113 -21.86 -3.73 -2.37
C VAL A 113 -23.04 -2.83 -1.93
N GLU A 114 -23.75 -2.20 -2.87
CA GLU A 114 -24.95 -1.40 -2.55
C GLU A 114 -26.09 -2.27 -1.99
N ASN A 115 -26.27 -3.48 -2.49
CA ASN A 115 -27.28 -4.43 -2.00
C ASN A 115 -26.95 -5.02 -0.62
N TYR A 116 -25.68 -5.06 -0.22
CA TYR A 116 -25.25 -5.58 1.09
C TYR A 116 -25.49 -4.57 2.22
N ASN A 117 -25.56 -3.28 1.93
CA ASN A 117 -25.80 -2.20 2.90
C ASN A 117 -27.29 -1.82 3.04
N GLY A 118 -28.18 -2.53 2.37
CA GLY A 118 -29.64 -2.25 2.33
C GLY A 118 -30.52 -3.15 3.19
N ASN A 119 -29.93 -3.93 4.12
CA ASN A 119 -30.69 -4.74 5.10
C ASN A 119 -30.28 -4.40 6.52
#